data_5e900b0265012bc8871fc43dc9f54036
#
_entry.id   5e900b0265012bc8871fc43dc9f54036
#
_cell.length_a   1.000
_cell.length_b   1.000
_cell.length_c   1.000
_cell.angle_alpha   90.00
_cell.angle_beta   90.00
_cell.angle_gamma   90.00
#
_symmetry.space_group_name_H-M   'P 1'
#
loop_
_entity.id
_entity.type
_entity.pdbx_description
1 polymer ?
#
loop_
_entity_poly.entity_id
_entity_poly.type
_entity_poly.pdbx_seq_one_letter_code
_entity_poly.pdbx_strand_id
1 'polypeptide(L)'
;STRETTVQRTTQTDQSQIIGATGTRIVRDEGGTWFDPVCQSFMIDQTNGIFVSSIEVYFATKSSALPVTLQIRTMTNGYPTTTVVPFGQQNVDAADITVSDDASAATKFTFPSPVFLQNGIEYAFCVITNNTDYTMYTSRLGQTTLDGSRLISNQPYLGSMFKSQNASTWTSEQNEDVKFKINRCKFTE
;
A
#
# COMPACT_ATOMS: atom_id res chain seq x y z
N SER A 1 4.62 3.07 -30.89
CA SER A 1 3.68 2.71 -29.83
C SER A 1 4.45 2.25 -28.62
N THR A 2 4.26 2.92 -27.51
CA THR A 2 4.90 2.55 -26.26
C THR A 2 4.28 1.24 -25.75
N ARG A 3 5.11 0.25 -25.53
CA ARG A 3 4.67 -1.04 -25.02
C ARG A 3 5.27 -1.25 -23.63
N GLU A 4 4.42 -1.47 -22.66
CA GLU A 4 4.85 -1.95 -21.35
C GLU A 4 5.30 -3.41 -21.48
N THR A 5 6.57 -3.68 -21.24
CA THR A 5 7.12 -5.02 -21.38
C THR A 5 7.54 -5.63 -20.04
N THR A 6 7.85 -4.81 -19.06
CA THR A 6 8.36 -5.29 -17.78
C THR A 6 7.96 -4.31 -16.69
N VAL A 7 7.42 -4.84 -15.60
CA VAL A 7 7.21 -4.09 -14.36
C VAL A 7 8.43 -4.27 -13.48
N GLN A 8 9.02 -3.17 -13.06
CA GLN A 8 10.18 -3.17 -12.17
C GLN A 8 9.81 -2.67 -10.78
N ARG A 9 10.50 -3.18 -9.81
CA ARG A 9 10.37 -2.73 -8.42
C ARG A 9 11.03 -1.38 -8.25
N THR A 10 10.46 -0.58 -7.36
CA THR A 10 11.13 0.61 -6.84
C THR A 10 12.10 0.21 -5.71
N THR A 11 12.92 1.16 -5.28
CA THR A 11 13.78 0.96 -4.10
C THR A 11 12.97 0.67 -2.84
N GLN A 12 11.80 1.26 -2.70
CA GLN A 12 10.89 0.98 -1.59
C GLN A 12 10.41 -0.46 -1.59
N THR A 13 10.19 -1.02 -2.76
CA THR A 13 9.81 -2.43 -2.91
C THR A 13 10.89 -3.36 -2.37
N ASP A 14 12.12 -3.10 -2.73
CA ASP A 14 13.25 -3.93 -2.27
C ASP A 14 13.40 -3.86 -0.75
N GLN A 15 13.20 -2.69 -0.17
CA GLN A 15 13.19 -2.50 1.27
C GLN A 15 12.04 -3.25 1.94
N SER A 16 10.85 -3.19 1.39
CA SER A 16 9.68 -3.88 1.97
C SER A 16 9.79 -5.41 1.93
N GLN A 17 10.63 -5.96 1.06
CA GLN A 17 10.87 -7.40 1.00
C GLN A 17 11.75 -7.93 2.11
N ILE A 18 12.64 -7.10 2.62
CA ILE A 18 13.61 -7.48 3.65
C ILE A 18 12.94 -7.55 5.02
N ILE A 19 11.86 -6.81 5.21
CA ILE A 19 11.16 -6.73 6.47
C ILE A 19 10.05 -7.77 6.49
N GLY A 20 10.14 -8.71 7.40
CA GLY A 20 9.04 -9.62 7.71
C GLY A 20 7.89 -8.83 8.34
N ALA A 21 6.67 -9.17 7.96
CA ALA A 21 5.50 -8.66 8.64
C ALA A 21 5.46 -9.17 10.08
N THR A 22 5.11 -8.31 11.03
CA THR A 22 5.10 -8.62 12.46
C THR A 22 3.71 -8.56 13.07
N GLY A 23 2.73 -8.09 12.33
CA GLY A 23 1.37 -7.96 12.79
C GLY A 23 0.39 -7.86 11.65
N THR A 24 -0.87 -7.82 12.00
CA THR A 24 -1.97 -7.60 11.06
C THR A 24 -2.66 -6.29 11.37
N ARG A 25 -3.07 -5.60 10.33
CA ARG A 25 -3.89 -4.40 10.43
C ARG A 25 -5.27 -4.68 9.91
N ILE A 26 -6.28 -4.39 10.72
CA ILE A 26 -7.66 -4.47 10.29
C ILE A 26 -7.97 -3.26 9.41
N VAL A 27 -8.43 -3.52 8.20
CA VAL A 27 -8.97 -2.51 7.29
C VAL A 27 -10.48 -2.64 7.39
N ARG A 28 -11.09 -1.91 8.33
CA ARG A 28 -12.51 -2.07 8.65
C ARG A 28 -13.26 -0.74 8.69
N ASP A 29 -14.57 -0.86 8.62
CA ASP A 29 -15.54 0.18 8.96
C ASP A 29 -16.03 -0.02 10.42
N GLU A 30 -15.96 0.99 11.26
CA GLU A 30 -16.47 0.95 12.64
C GLU A 30 -17.89 1.54 12.73
N GLY A 31 -18.84 0.82 12.16
CA GLY A 31 -20.25 0.99 12.50
C GLY A 31 -20.95 2.21 11.93
N GLY A 32 -20.62 2.63 10.73
CA GLY A 32 -21.28 3.71 10.02
C GLY A 32 -21.10 3.61 8.51
N THR A 33 -21.52 4.64 7.80
CA THR A 33 -21.33 4.79 6.35
C THR A 33 -19.89 5.20 5.96
N TRP A 34 -18.94 5.15 6.89
CA TRP A 34 -17.58 5.64 6.74
C TRP A 34 -16.58 4.52 6.85
N PHE A 35 -15.58 4.57 5.99
CA PHE A 35 -14.51 3.59 5.87
C PHE A 35 -13.36 3.92 6.82
N ASP A 36 -12.69 2.90 7.34
CA ASP A 36 -11.43 3.02 8.05
C ASP A 36 -10.24 2.71 7.11
N PRO A 37 -9.88 3.63 6.20
CA PRO A 37 -8.79 3.37 5.29
C PRO A 37 -7.46 3.35 6.04
N VAL A 38 -6.58 2.49 5.56
CA VAL A 38 -5.17 2.47 5.92
C VAL A 38 -4.38 3.01 4.75
N CYS A 39 -3.57 4.02 4.98
CA CYS A 39 -2.69 4.57 3.97
C CYS A 39 -1.22 4.40 4.37
N GLN A 40 -0.37 4.33 3.36
CA GLN A 40 1.07 4.35 3.49
C GLN A 40 1.64 5.43 2.59
N SER A 41 2.39 6.37 3.15
CA SER A 41 3.08 7.36 2.34
C SER A 41 4.39 6.81 1.79
N PHE A 42 4.80 7.36 0.66
CA PHE A 42 6.05 7.06 -0.02
C PHE A 42 6.50 8.24 -0.86
N MET A 43 7.80 8.37 -1.05
CA MET A 43 8.40 9.44 -1.84
C MET A 43 9.01 8.90 -3.12
N ILE A 44 8.89 9.65 -4.20
CA ILE A 44 9.52 9.34 -5.48
C ILE A 44 10.87 10.05 -5.53
N ASP A 45 11.95 9.28 -5.62
CA ASP A 45 13.34 9.74 -5.64
C ASP A 45 14.01 9.63 -7.04
N GLN A 46 13.30 9.06 -8.02
CA GLN A 46 13.79 8.93 -9.38
C GLN A 46 13.74 10.27 -10.12
N THR A 47 14.85 10.68 -10.72
CA THR A 47 15.09 12.01 -11.31
C THR A 47 14.00 12.49 -12.29
N ASN A 48 13.40 11.57 -13.05
CA ASN A 48 12.36 11.90 -14.04
C ASN A 48 10.97 11.49 -13.60
N GLY A 49 10.78 11.15 -12.30
CA GLY A 49 9.57 10.52 -11.84
C GLY A 49 9.46 9.07 -12.32
N ILE A 50 8.32 8.45 -12.05
CA ILE A 50 8.03 7.08 -12.48
C ILE A 50 6.61 6.97 -13.02
N PHE A 51 6.38 5.94 -13.82
CA PHE A 51 5.04 5.46 -14.16
C PHE A 51 4.76 4.17 -13.39
N VAL A 52 3.83 4.24 -12.45
CA VAL A 52 3.41 3.08 -11.65
C VAL A 52 2.40 2.26 -12.42
N SER A 53 2.63 0.96 -12.54
CA SER A 53 1.67 0.03 -13.18
C SER A 53 0.79 -0.66 -12.16
N SER A 54 1.31 -0.97 -10.98
CA SER A 54 0.56 -1.66 -9.93
C SER A 54 1.19 -1.45 -8.56
N ILE A 55 0.38 -1.69 -7.53
CA ILE A 55 0.83 -1.81 -6.13
C ILE A 55 0.38 -3.16 -5.60
N GLU A 56 1.26 -3.83 -4.89
CA GLU A 56 0.99 -5.08 -4.21
C GLU A 56 0.92 -4.85 -2.71
N VAL A 57 -0.10 -5.40 -2.06
CA VAL A 57 -0.24 -5.46 -0.62
C VAL A 57 -0.54 -6.89 -0.19
N TYR A 58 -0.42 -7.17 1.10
CA TYR A 58 -0.48 -8.53 1.61
C TYR A 58 -1.59 -8.64 2.64
N PHE A 59 -2.53 -9.55 2.40
CA PHE A 59 -3.66 -9.79 3.29
C PHE A 59 -3.50 -11.08 4.10
N ALA A 60 -3.88 -11.04 5.36
CA ALA A 60 -3.99 -12.23 6.21
C ALA A 60 -5.39 -12.83 6.16
N THR A 61 -6.42 -11.98 6.06
CA THR A 61 -7.82 -12.38 5.95
C THR A 61 -8.54 -11.57 4.89
N LYS A 62 -9.66 -12.08 4.39
CA LYS A 62 -10.49 -11.40 3.40
C LYS A 62 -11.98 -11.63 3.62
N SER A 63 -12.79 -10.75 3.06
CA SER A 63 -14.24 -10.94 2.93
C SER A 63 -14.55 -12.00 1.86
N SER A 64 -15.73 -12.60 1.97
CA SER A 64 -16.27 -13.50 0.94
C SER A 64 -16.98 -12.76 -0.20
N ALA A 65 -17.33 -11.48 -0.03
CA ALA A 65 -18.23 -10.79 -0.96
C ALA A 65 -17.81 -9.37 -1.35
N LEU A 66 -17.23 -8.58 -0.44
CA LEU A 66 -16.98 -7.16 -0.69
C LEU A 66 -15.59 -6.89 -1.23
N PRO A 67 -15.46 -6.01 -2.24
CA PRO A 67 -14.18 -5.68 -2.86
C PRO A 67 -13.32 -4.79 -1.98
N VAL A 68 -12.06 -4.67 -2.37
CA VAL A 68 -11.10 -3.70 -1.82
C VAL A 68 -10.73 -2.70 -2.91
N THR A 69 -10.73 -1.42 -2.55
CA THR A 69 -10.26 -0.33 -3.40
C THR A 69 -8.89 0.13 -2.94
N LEU A 70 -7.95 0.29 -3.87
CA LEU A 70 -6.68 0.95 -3.62
C LEU A 70 -6.63 2.25 -4.43
N GLN A 71 -6.25 3.36 -3.76
CA GLN A 71 -6.11 4.67 -4.36
C GLN A 71 -4.71 5.21 -4.10
N ILE A 72 -4.10 5.86 -5.11
CA ILE A 72 -2.94 6.73 -4.88
C ILE A 72 -3.46 8.15 -4.71
N ARG A 73 -3.13 8.77 -3.59
CA ARG A 73 -3.57 10.12 -3.22
C ARG A 73 -2.40 11.06 -3.10
N THR A 74 -2.66 12.35 -3.32
CA THR A 74 -1.71 13.41 -3.02
C THR A 74 -1.56 13.60 -1.51
N MET A 75 -0.45 14.21 -1.10
CA MET A 75 -0.17 14.57 0.29
C MET A 75 -0.17 16.09 0.45
N THR A 76 -0.64 16.58 1.56
CA THR A 76 -0.58 18.01 1.94
C THR A 76 -0.31 18.10 3.44
N ASN A 77 0.66 18.92 3.82
CA ASN A 77 1.07 19.12 5.21
C ASN A 77 1.36 17.82 5.97
N GLY A 78 1.93 16.83 5.26
CA GLY A 78 2.28 15.53 5.84
C GLY A 78 1.12 14.54 6.00
N TYR A 79 -0.05 14.81 5.41
CA TYR A 79 -1.23 13.95 5.49
C TYR A 79 -1.81 13.63 4.10
N PRO A 80 -2.37 12.42 3.91
CA PRO A 80 -3.10 12.08 2.69
C PRO A 80 -4.30 13.02 2.49
N THR A 81 -4.49 13.46 1.25
CA THR A 81 -5.67 14.25 0.86
C THR A 81 -6.79 13.33 0.35
N THR A 82 -7.92 13.91 -0.02
CA THR A 82 -9.00 13.20 -0.72
C THR A 82 -8.78 13.13 -2.24
N THR A 83 -7.74 13.81 -2.75
CA THR A 83 -7.47 13.87 -4.18
C THR A 83 -6.73 12.62 -4.65
N VAL A 84 -7.39 11.84 -5.50
CA VAL A 84 -6.79 10.68 -6.18
C VAL A 84 -6.03 11.17 -7.40
N VAL A 85 -4.80 10.69 -7.59
CA VAL A 85 -4.02 11.01 -8.79
C VAL A 85 -4.69 10.41 -10.03
N PRO A 86 -4.54 11.01 -11.23
CA PRO A 86 -5.14 10.46 -12.45
C PRO A 86 -4.77 8.98 -12.64
N PHE A 87 -5.78 8.14 -12.95
CA PHE A 87 -5.69 6.68 -13.09
C PHE A 87 -5.26 5.93 -11.83
N GLY A 88 -5.06 6.61 -10.71
CA GLY A 88 -4.52 6.05 -9.46
C GLY A 88 -5.55 5.32 -8.59
N GLN A 89 -6.56 4.70 -9.17
CA GLN A 89 -7.55 3.91 -8.44
C GLN A 89 -7.77 2.56 -9.12
N GLN A 90 -7.84 1.51 -8.29
CA GLN A 90 -8.17 0.16 -8.74
C GLN A 90 -8.99 -0.57 -7.68
N ASN A 91 -10.04 -1.25 -8.13
CA ASN A 91 -10.83 -2.17 -7.31
C ASN A 91 -10.41 -3.61 -7.61
N VAL A 92 -10.37 -4.44 -6.58
CA VAL A 92 -10.15 -5.89 -6.70
C VAL A 92 -11.27 -6.59 -5.96
N ASP A 93 -11.93 -7.50 -6.65
CA ASP A 93 -13.03 -8.27 -6.06
C ASP A 93 -12.52 -9.25 -5.00
N ALA A 94 -13.37 -9.58 -4.04
CA ALA A 94 -13.01 -10.49 -2.95
C ALA A 94 -12.47 -11.85 -3.43
N ALA A 95 -12.95 -12.34 -4.56
CA ALA A 95 -12.49 -13.59 -5.16
C ALA A 95 -11.00 -13.54 -5.56
N ASP A 96 -10.55 -12.37 -6.04
CA ASP A 96 -9.19 -12.15 -6.55
C ASP A 96 -8.21 -11.67 -5.47
N ILE A 97 -8.69 -11.44 -4.25
CA ILE A 97 -7.81 -11.15 -3.11
C ILE A 97 -7.12 -12.44 -2.66
N THR A 98 -5.81 -12.42 -2.67
CA THR A 98 -4.97 -13.51 -2.17
C THR A 98 -4.63 -13.29 -0.71
N VAL A 99 -4.69 -14.34 0.10
CA VAL A 99 -4.33 -14.34 1.52
C VAL A 99 -3.25 -15.37 1.81
N SER A 100 -2.47 -15.15 2.84
CA SER A 100 -1.47 -16.10 3.34
C SER A 100 -1.26 -15.92 4.84
N ASP A 101 -0.76 -16.97 5.50
CA ASP A 101 -0.48 -16.93 6.95
C ASP A 101 0.89 -16.33 7.26
N ASP A 102 1.77 -16.22 6.27
CA ASP A 102 3.17 -15.80 6.41
C ASP A 102 3.51 -14.50 5.67
N ALA A 103 2.51 -13.81 5.14
CA ALA A 103 2.67 -12.62 4.31
C ALA A 103 3.48 -12.86 3.00
N SER A 104 3.51 -14.09 2.49
CA SER A 104 4.22 -14.42 1.25
C SER A 104 3.41 -14.13 -0.01
N ALA A 105 2.09 -14.20 0.07
CA ALA A 105 1.20 -14.04 -1.08
C ALA A 105 0.69 -12.59 -1.20
N ALA A 106 1.04 -11.96 -2.31
CA ALA A 106 0.63 -10.59 -2.62
C ALA A 106 -0.72 -10.55 -3.36
N THR A 107 -1.54 -9.57 -3.04
CA THR A 107 -2.63 -9.12 -3.90
C THR A 107 -2.17 -7.93 -4.70
N LYS A 108 -2.32 -8.00 -6.02
CA LYS A 108 -1.84 -7.01 -6.97
C LYS A 108 -2.98 -6.13 -7.47
N PHE A 109 -2.86 -4.84 -7.21
CA PHE A 109 -3.76 -3.81 -7.74
C PHE A 109 -3.13 -3.20 -8.99
N THR A 110 -3.54 -3.66 -10.17
CA THR A 110 -3.03 -3.17 -11.46
C THR A 110 -3.90 -2.04 -11.94
N PHE A 111 -3.31 -0.85 -12.10
CA PHE A 111 -4.04 0.34 -12.55
C PHE A 111 -4.48 0.23 -14.02
N PRO A 112 -5.61 0.87 -14.38
CA PRO A 112 -6.13 0.81 -15.75
C PRO A 112 -5.21 1.46 -16.79
N SER A 113 -4.36 2.38 -16.34
CA SER A 113 -3.30 3.03 -17.13
C SER A 113 -2.11 3.33 -16.24
N PRO A 114 -0.90 3.46 -16.81
CA PRO A 114 0.26 3.88 -16.02
C PRO A 114 0.03 5.20 -15.31
N VAL A 115 0.30 5.23 -14.01
CA VAL A 115 0.12 6.40 -13.14
C VAL A 115 1.44 7.15 -13.03
N PHE A 116 1.48 8.38 -13.54
CA PHE A 116 2.69 9.20 -13.43
C PHE A 116 2.81 9.82 -12.03
N LEU A 117 3.95 9.64 -11.40
CA LEU A 117 4.31 10.22 -10.11
C LEU A 117 5.62 11.01 -10.26
N GLN A 118 5.61 12.24 -9.78
CA GLN A 118 6.72 13.18 -9.93
C GLN A 118 7.85 12.92 -8.94
N ASN A 119 9.07 13.22 -9.37
CA ASN A 119 10.24 13.21 -8.51
C ASN A 119 10.12 14.24 -7.37
N GLY A 120 10.58 13.87 -6.19
CA GLY A 120 10.60 14.74 -5.02
C GLY A 120 9.25 15.00 -4.38
N ILE A 121 8.19 14.35 -4.86
CA ILE A 121 6.84 14.48 -4.34
C ILE A 121 6.48 13.25 -3.51
N GLU A 122 5.91 13.48 -2.35
CA GLU A 122 5.35 12.45 -1.48
C GLU A 122 3.89 12.16 -1.87
N TYR A 123 3.59 10.90 -2.00
CA TYR A 123 2.24 10.36 -2.25
C TYR A 123 1.87 9.36 -1.16
N ALA A 124 0.60 9.01 -1.07
CA ALA A 124 0.16 7.88 -0.25
C ALA A 124 -0.72 6.94 -1.06
N PHE A 125 -0.56 5.64 -0.91
CA PHE A 125 -1.61 4.73 -1.33
C PHE A 125 -2.51 4.43 -0.14
N CYS A 126 -3.82 4.36 -0.40
CA CYS A 126 -4.85 4.09 0.59
C CYS A 126 -5.64 2.84 0.20
N VAL A 127 -5.77 1.92 1.15
CA VAL A 127 -6.56 0.69 1.00
C VAL A 127 -7.86 0.89 1.74
N ILE A 128 -8.97 0.73 1.03
CA ILE A 128 -10.31 1.07 1.49
C ILE A 128 -11.25 -0.11 1.25
N THR A 129 -12.04 -0.47 2.23
CA THR A 129 -13.08 -1.48 2.10
C THR A 129 -14.24 -1.22 3.06
N ASN A 130 -15.43 -1.69 2.70
CA ASN A 130 -16.64 -1.66 3.54
C ASN A 130 -16.82 -2.90 4.41
N ASN A 131 -15.75 -3.61 4.72
CA ASN A 131 -15.84 -4.88 5.42
C ASN A 131 -14.76 -5.01 6.49
N THR A 132 -15.13 -5.55 7.64
CA THR A 132 -14.24 -5.76 8.79
C THR A 132 -13.42 -7.04 8.70
N ASP A 133 -13.66 -7.90 7.70
CA ASP A 133 -12.99 -9.20 7.58
C ASP A 133 -11.60 -9.09 6.93
N TYR A 134 -11.25 -7.92 6.38
CA TYR A 134 -9.95 -7.70 5.80
C TYR A 134 -8.92 -7.31 6.84
N THR A 135 -7.81 -8.03 6.89
CA THR A 135 -6.62 -7.66 7.66
C THR A 135 -5.39 -7.66 6.76
N MET A 136 -4.52 -6.68 6.94
CA MET A 136 -3.30 -6.52 6.15
C MET A 136 -2.06 -6.72 7.03
N TYR A 137 -0.99 -7.22 6.41
CA TYR A 137 0.29 -7.32 7.07
C TYR A 137 1.01 -5.99 7.15
N THR A 138 1.54 -5.71 8.33
CA THR A 138 2.36 -4.54 8.63
C THR A 138 3.66 -4.99 9.31
N SER A 139 4.64 -4.09 9.36
CA SER A 139 5.84 -4.25 10.19
C SER A 139 5.89 -3.15 11.23
N ARG A 140 6.29 -3.49 12.45
CA ARG A 140 6.38 -2.55 13.56
C ARG A 140 7.75 -2.63 14.23
N LEU A 141 8.34 -1.45 14.49
CA LEU A 141 9.59 -1.37 15.25
C LEU A 141 9.46 -2.02 16.62
N GLY A 142 10.45 -2.80 17.00
CA GLY A 142 10.49 -3.48 18.30
C GLY A 142 9.73 -4.81 18.36
N GLN A 143 9.07 -5.22 17.27
CA GLN A 143 8.45 -6.54 17.17
C GLN A 143 9.36 -7.53 16.41
N THR A 144 9.15 -8.81 16.66
CA THR A 144 9.83 -9.88 15.92
C THR A 144 9.13 -10.15 14.58
N THR A 145 9.88 -10.63 13.60
CA THR A 145 9.32 -11.14 12.35
C THR A 145 8.37 -12.32 12.60
N LEU A 146 7.48 -12.62 11.64
CA LEU A 146 6.49 -13.70 11.79
C LEU A 146 7.13 -15.07 12.06
N ASP A 147 8.32 -15.32 11.53
CA ASP A 147 9.11 -16.52 11.77
C ASP A 147 9.88 -16.50 13.10
N GLY A 148 9.78 -15.39 13.86
CA GLY A 148 10.44 -15.21 15.13
C GLY A 148 11.98 -15.05 15.06
N SER A 149 12.55 -15.01 13.85
CA SER A 149 14.01 -15.09 13.64
C SER A 149 14.73 -13.76 13.88
N ARG A 150 14.05 -12.62 13.74
CA ARG A 150 14.67 -11.29 13.84
C ARG A 150 13.79 -10.28 14.54
N LEU A 151 14.43 -9.36 15.24
CA LEU A 151 13.80 -8.14 15.75
C LEU A 151 13.80 -7.07 14.66
N ILE A 152 12.69 -6.40 14.46
CA ILE A 152 12.61 -5.23 13.58
C ILE A 152 13.19 -4.03 14.32
N SER A 153 14.42 -3.70 13.98
CA SER A 153 15.17 -2.60 14.59
C SER A 153 15.24 -1.34 13.73
N ASN A 154 14.79 -1.44 12.48
CA ASN A 154 14.84 -0.34 11.53
C ASN A 154 13.69 -0.40 10.54
N GLN A 155 13.08 0.74 10.27
CA GLN A 155 12.18 0.91 9.14
C GLN A 155 13.01 1.41 7.95
N PRO A 156 13.11 0.63 6.87
CA PRO A 156 13.99 0.97 5.75
C PRO A 156 13.44 2.12 4.91
N TYR A 157 12.23 2.56 5.15
CA TYR A 157 11.57 3.60 4.39
C TYR A 157 11.12 4.77 5.28
N LEU A 158 11.29 6.01 4.78
CA LEU A 158 10.94 7.24 5.50
C LEU A 158 9.46 7.61 5.44
N GLY A 159 8.62 6.77 4.86
CA GLY A 159 7.18 6.96 4.83
C GLY A 159 6.53 6.68 6.19
N SER A 160 5.26 7.06 6.30
CA SER A 160 4.44 6.82 7.49
C SER A 160 3.16 6.10 7.12
N MET A 161 2.71 5.24 8.02
CA MET A 161 1.38 4.67 7.94
C MET A 161 0.37 5.63 8.57
N PHE A 162 -0.81 5.71 7.97
CA PHE A 162 -1.92 6.54 8.45
C PHE A 162 -3.16 5.69 8.63
N LYS A 163 -3.91 6.02 9.68
CA LYS A 163 -5.21 5.45 9.97
C LYS A 163 -6.25 6.54 9.95
N SER A 164 -7.44 6.24 9.51
CA SER A 164 -8.56 7.16 9.55
C SER A 164 -9.84 6.43 9.95
N GLN A 165 -10.74 7.13 10.61
CA GLN A 165 -12.09 6.65 10.91
C GLN A 165 -13.15 7.24 9.97
N ASN A 166 -12.77 8.15 9.07
CA ASN A 166 -13.70 8.87 8.20
C ASN A 166 -13.13 9.18 6.81
N ALA A 167 -12.00 8.56 6.44
CA ALA A 167 -11.28 8.77 5.17
C ALA A 167 -10.80 10.22 4.91
N SER A 168 -10.91 11.10 5.88
CA SER A 168 -10.51 12.51 5.75
C SER A 168 -9.66 13.04 6.90
N THR A 169 -9.79 12.46 8.09
CA THR A 169 -8.97 12.80 9.26
C THR A 169 -8.01 11.66 9.55
N TRP A 170 -6.72 11.96 9.65
CA TRP A 170 -5.66 10.97 9.71
C TRP A 170 -4.88 10.99 11.01
N THR A 171 -4.58 9.80 11.54
CA THR A 171 -3.62 9.60 12.62
C THR A 171 -2.39 8.93 12.04
N SER A 172 -1.24 9.54 12.23
CA SER A 172 0.06 9.03 11.77
C SER A 172 0.60 7.98 12.75
N GLU A 173 1.08 6.86 12.21
CA GLU A 173 1.77 5.79 12.93
C GLU A 173 3.22 5.71 12.46
N GLN A 174 4.12 6.36 13.17
CA GLN A 174 5.52 6.50 12.75
C GLN A 174 6.37 5.23 12.93
N ASN A 175 5.91 4.28 13.75
CA ASN A 175 6.63 3.06 14.07
C ASN A 175 6.07 1.82 13.35
N GLU A 176 5.15 2.00 12.44
CA GLU A 176 4.47 0.93 11.72
C GLU A 176 4.37 1.28 10.24
N ASP A 177 4.68 0.32 9.37
CA ASP A 177 4.56 0.43 7.92
C ASP A 177 3.74 -0.73 7.36
N VAL A 178 2.95 -0.46 6.35
CA VAL A 178 2.29 -1.51 5.55
C VAL A 178 3.34 -2.29 4.77
N LYS A 179 3.20 -3.60 4.68
CA LYS A 179 4.01 -4.40 3.75
C LYS A 179 3.50 -4.21 2.32
N PHE A 180 4.34 -3.71 1.42
CA PHE A 180 3.93 -3.39 0.05
C PHE A 180 5.06 -3.52 -0.96
N LYS A 181 4.67 -3.53 -2.25
CA LYS A 181 5.56 -3.34 -3.40
C LYS A 181 4.94 -2.35 -4.36
N ILE A 182 5.75 -1.46 -4.90
CA ILE A 182 5.36 -0.59 -6.02
C ILE A 182 6.07 -1.07 -7.27
N ASN A 183 5.30 -1.40 -8.29
CA ASN A 183 5.80 -1.84 -9.58
C ASN A 183 5.72 -0.68 -10.58
N ARG A 184 6.82 -0.39 -11.24
CA ARG A 184 6.90 0.67 -12.24
C ARG A 184 6.99 0.11 -13.65
N CYS A 185 6.51 0.89 -14.62
CA CYS A 185 6.66 0.58 -16.02
C CYS A 185 8.11 0.73 -16.46
N LYS A 186 8.53 -0.17 -17.34
CA LYS A 186 9.72 0.00 -18.17
C LYS A 186 9.25 0.13 -19.61
N PHE A 187 9.55 1.27 -20.20
CA PHE A 187 9.26 1.51 -21.61
C PHE A 187 10.45 1.07 -22.45
N THR A 188 10.17 0.37 -23.54
CA THR A 188 11.17 -0.01 -24.56
C THR A 188 10.84 0.69 -25.85
N GLU A 189 11.87 1.18 -26.54
CA GLU A 189 11.76 1.75 -27.88
C GLU A 189 11.42 0.67 -28.93
#